data_44a6fb0ea19363eb72387dea3ff43f28
#
_entry.id   44a6fb0ea19363eb72387dea3ff43f28
#
_cell.length_a   1.000
_cell.length_b   1.000
_cell.length_c   1.000
_cell.angle_alpha   90.00
_cell.angle_beta   90.00
_cell.angle_gamma   90.00
#
_symmetry.space_group_name_H-M   'P 1'
#
loop_
_entity.id
_entity.type
_entity.pdbx_description
1 polymer ?
#
loop_
_entity_poly.entity_id
_entity_poly.type
_entity_poly.pdbx_seq_one_letter_code
_entity_poly.pdbx_strand_id
1 'polypeptide(L)'
;MGKTMELKVRYVLLLAVGLWSTLLLTTVTAHQEEEDEPIMEMGGDMDVEDEMEELDHGEELLDGEVEADKPPGPPSVPKVTYKAPEPTGEHFFAESFDMGTLDSWVLSKAKKEDIDEDIAKYDGKWEVEDMKDGKLPGDKGLVLKSRAKHHAISAQLLRPFIFDTKPLIVQYEVNFQQGIDCGGAYVKLLSQTPDLNLDEFVDKTPYTIMFGPDKCGEDYKLHFIFRHKNPKTGEYEEKHAKKPDADLRTYYTDKKTHLYTLVLNPDNSFEVLVDQAVVNSGNLLTDMTPAINPAAEIEDPDDHKPEDWDERPKIQDPDAVKPEDWDEDAPKQIPDEDAVKPDGWLDDESEYTSDPDAVKPEDWDEDMDGEWEAPQVPNALCETAPGCGAWQRPMIDNPSYKGKWKAPMIDNPNYQGVWKPRKIANPAFFEDLHPFRMTPFNAVGLELWSMSSDIFFDNFFITNERHTADRWANDGWGLKKAAEGAAEPGLVNQMMTAADERPWLWVVYVLTVAVPLVLIIVFCCTGKKTAANAADYKKTDEPQPDVKEEEVVEKAEADQVKEEKSQPAAEKNSDAEDSPAEEVNEEEEDEEEEGLEEEEEEEVTEEVRGQ
;
A
#
# COMPACT_ATOMS: atom_id res chain seq x y z
N MET A 1 29.20 18.83 -39.00
CA MET A 1 29.49 17.97 -37.83
C MET A 1 29.37 18.65 -36.47
N GLY A 2 29.38 19.97 -36.35
CA GLY A 2 29.28 20.70 -35.06
C GLY A 2 27.87 20.75 -34.45
N LYS A 3 26.81 20.94 -35.23
CA LYS A 3 25.42 21.09 -34.71
C LYS A 3 24.81 19.81 -34.15
N THR A 4 25.19 18.64 -34.61
CA THR A 4 24.71 17.35 -34.10
C THR A 4 25.36 16.94 -32.78
N MET A 5 26.56 17.45 -32.51
CA MET A 5 27.27 17.20 -31.25
C MET A 5 26.73 18.09 -30.11
N GLU A 6 26.40 19.34 -30.41
CA GLU A 6 25.73 20.24 -29.41
C GLU A 6 24.34 19.75 -28.99
N LEU A 7 23.57 19.20 -29.93
CA LEU A 7 22.23 18.67 -29.63
C LEU A 7 22.29 17.43 -28.73
N LYS A 8 23.25 16.55 -28.97
CA LYS A 8 23.47 15.34 -28.15
C LYS A 8 23.95 15.68 -26.73
N VAL A 9 24.81 16.69 -26.59
CA VAL A 9 25.29 17.16 -25.27
C VAL A 9 24.15 17.81 -24.47
N ARG A 10 23.26 18.59 -25.11
CA ARG A 10 22.07 19.16 -24.46
C ARG A 10 21.08 18.07 -24.01
N TYR A 11 20.92 17.01 -24.80
CA TYR A 11 20.04 15.88 -24.44
C TYR A 11 20.60 15.05 -23.27
N VAL A 12 21.91 14.82 -23.23
CA VAL A 12 22.58 14.13 -22.12
C VAL A 12 22.53 14.97 -20.83
N LEU A 13 22.66 16.30 -20.93
CA LEU A 13 22.52 17.19 -19.79
C LEU A 13 21.08 17.25 -19.24
N LEU A 14 20.06 17.27 -20.11
CA LEU A 14 18.65 17.21 -19.69
C LEU A 14 18.29 15.85 -19.06
N LEU A 15 18.84 14.75 -19.59
CA LEU A 15 18.65 13.44 -18.98
C LEU A 15 19.39 13.29 -17.64
N ALA A 16 20.57 13.87 -17.49
CA ALA A 16 21.31 13.86 -16.24
C ALA A 16 20.62 14.71 -15.15
N VAL A 17 20.05 15.86 -15.50
CA VAL A 17 19.27 16.70 -14.58
C VAL A 17 17.94 16.00 -14.22
N GLY A 18 17.29 15.35 -15.18
CA GLY A 18 16.07 14.56 -14.93
C GLY A 18 16.33 13.35 -14.03
N LEU A 19 17.40 12.61 -14.24
CA LEU A 19 17.80 11.48 -13.38
C LEU A 19 18.24 11.93 -11.97
N TRP A 20 18.83 13.11 -11.85
CA TRP A 20 19.22 13.66 -10.55
C TRP A 20 18.02 14.17 -9.74
N SER A 21 17.03 14.77 -10.40
CA SER A 21 15.77 15.19 -9.71
C SER A 21 14.93 13.99 -9.25
N THR A 22 14.91 12.90 -10.02
CA THR A 22 14.23 11.65 -9.59
C THR A 22 14.99 10.95 -8.45
N LEU A 23 16.33 10.96 -8.48
CA LEU A 23 17.14 10.37 -7.41
C LEU A 23 17.02 11.17 -6.08
N LEU A 24 16.86 12.49 -6.15
CA LEU A 24 16.61 13.34 -4.98
C LEU A 24 15.20 13.12 -4.40
N LEU A 25 14.17 12.91 -5.23
CA LEU A 25 12.83 12.56 -4.74
C LEU A 25 12.80 11.19 -4.07
N THR A 26 13.49 10.19 -4.64
CA THR A 26 13.51 8.83 -4.07
C THR A 26 14.34 8.72 -2.79
N THR A 27 15.35 9.57 -2.58
CA THR A 27 16.11 9.59 -1.32
C THR A 27 15.39 10.31 -0.19
N VAL A 28 14.45 11.22 -0.49
CA VAL A 28 13.61 11.88 0.54
C VAL A 28 12.51 10.93 1.03
N THR A 29 11.98 10.06 0.16
CA THR A 29 10.94 9.09 0.54
C THR A 29 11.47 7.80 1.18
N ALA A 30 12.74 7.45 0.98
CA ALA A 30 13.34 6.21 1.50
C ALA A 30 13.93 6.30 2.92
N HIS A 31 13.84 7.44 3.61
CA HIS A 31 14.48 7.66 4.92
C HIS A 31 13.49 7.94 6.06
N GLN A 32 12.21 7.58 5.87
CA GLN A 32 11.20 7.73 6.92
C GLN A 32 10.91 6.43 7.70
N GLU A 33 11.62 5.36 7.38
CA GLU A 33 11.48 4.07 8.07
C GLU A 33 12.84 3.65 8.66
N GLU A 34 13.17 4.13 9.87
CA GLU A 34 14.05 3.49 10.85
C GLU A 34 14.35 4.50 11.98
N GLU A 35 13.75 4.28 13.13
CA GLU A 35 14.23 4.50 14.49
C GLU A 35 13.06 4.74 15.46
N ASP A 36 12.49 3.64 15.97
CA ASP A 36 11.84 3.60 17.27
C ASP A 36 12.50 2.48 18.10
N GLU A 37 13.47 2.87 18.94
CA GLU A 37 13.91 2.04 20.06
C GLU A 37 13.38 2.66 21.37
N PRO A 38 12.89 1.85 22.33
CA PRO A 38 12.21 2.36 23.51
C PRO A 38 13.20 2.73 24.61
N ILE A 39 13.12 3.96 25.11
CA ILE A 39 13.81 4.41 26.30
C ILE A 39 12.97 4.09 27.54
N MET A 40 13.56 3.31 28.46
CA MET A 40 13.02 2.96 29.77
C MET A 40 12.83 4.20 30.66
N GLU A 41 11.64 4.32 31.22
CA GLU A 41 11.32 5.22 32.33
C GLU A 41 12.04 4.80 33.62
N MET A 42 12.68 5.75 34.27
CA MET A 42 12.94 5.73 35.70
C MET A 42 12.17 6.87 36.36
N GLY A 43 11.26 6.49 37.24
CA GLY A 43 10.46 7.39 38.02
C GLY A 43 11.21 8.20 39.08
N GLY A 44 10.58 9.27 39.51
CA GLY A 44 10.98 10.09 40.62
C GLY A 44 9.96 11.17 40.91
N ASP A 45 9.05 10.88 41.83
CA ASP A 45 8.15 11.83 42.47
C ASP A 45 8.90 13.02 43.07
N MET A 46 8.33 14.22 42.92
CA MET A 46 8.33 15.25 43.96
C MET A 46 7.26 16.30 43.73
N ASP A 47 6.27 16.27 44.61
CA ASP A 47 5.32 17.33 44.88
C ASP A 47 6.01 18.62 45.35
N VAL A 48 5.61 19.78 44.88
CA VAL A 48 5.58 21.03 45.65
C VAL A 48 4.44 21.90 45.15
N GLU A 49 3.41 22.05 46.00
CA GLU A 49 2.45 23.14 46.00
C GLU A 49 3.13 24.45 46.33
N ASP A 50 2.76 25.54 45.67
CA ASP A 50 2.68 26.85 46.36
C ASP A 50 1.72 27.79 45.60
N GLU A 51 0.70 28.24 46.35
CA GLU A 51 -0.22 29.34 46.08
C GLU A 51 0.53 30.69 46.21
N MET A 52 0.09 31.72 45.49
CA MET A 52 -0.28 33.05 46.02
C MET A 52 -0.65 34.05 44.90
N GLU A 53 -1.92 34.39 44.87
CA GLU A 53 -2.57 35.68 45.14
C GLU A 53 -2.17 36.91 44.30
N GLU A 54 -3.30 37.48 43.81
CA GLU A 54 -3.57 38.81 43.29
C GLU A 54 -2.79 39.97 43.95
N LEU A 55 -2.56 41.04 43.18
CA LEU A 55 -3.04 42.40 43.53
C LEU A 55 -2.83 43.40 42.35
N ASP A 56 -3.93 44.04 42.08
CA ASP A 56 -4.24 45.23 41.32
C ASP A 56 -3.38 46.46 41.70
N HIS A 57 -3.03 47.32 40.75
CA HIS A 57 -3.25 48.76 40.73
C HIS A 57 -2.47 49.47 39.56
N GLY A 58 -3.25 50.26 38.86
CA GLY A 58 -2.78 51.13 37.78
C GLY A 58 -1.97 52.34 38.25
N GLU A 59 -1.25 52.89 37.29
CA GLU A 59 -1.01 54.32 37.16
C GLU A 59 -0.48 54.69 35.75
N GLU A 60 -1.17 55.62 35.13
CA GLU A 60 -0.78 56.35 33.92
C GLU A 60 0.46 57.21 34.16
N LEU A 61 1.48 57.08 33.32
CA LEU A 61 2.38 58.23 33.05
C LEU A 61 2.83 58.20 31.57
N LEU A 62 2.53 59.28 30.92
CA LEU A 62 2.98 59.69 29.59
C LEU A 62 4.51 59.90 29.62
N ASP A 63 5.22 59.20 28.75
CA ASP A 63 6.49 59.75 28.25
C ASP A 63 6.71 59.29 26.81
N GLY A 64 6.93 60.28 25.95
CA GLY A 64 7.11 60.08 24.53
C GLY A 64 8.56 59.74 24.22
N GLU A 65 8.80 58.57 23.69
CA GLU A 65 10.04 58.22 23.04
C GLU A 65 9.82 57.94 21.55
N VAL A 66 10.67 58.55 20.76
CA VAL A 66 10.72 58.46 19.30
C VAL A 66 11.07 57.06 18.88
N GLU A 67 10.13 56.34 18.27
CA GLU A 67 10.36 55.01 17.69
C GLU A 67 11.32 55.09 16.51
N ALA A 68 12.50 54.53 16.70
CA ALA A 68 13.43 54.25 15.62
C ALA A 68 12.86 53.13 14.74
N ASP A 69 12.86 53.35 13.46
CA ASP A 69 12.43 52.48 12.35
C ASP A 69 12.83 51.03 12.54
N LYS A 70 11.88 50.19 12.97
CA LYS A 70 12.04 48.76 13.06
C LYS A 70 11.85 48.17 11.65
N PRO A 71 12.76 47.33 11.15
CA PRO A 71 12.57 46.75 9.82
C PRO A 71 11.22 46.04 9.74
N PRO A 72 10.51 46.08 8.59
CA PRO A 72 9.23 45.42 8.43
C PRO A 72 9.37 43.95 8.78
N GLY A 73 8.59 43.50 9.74
CA GLY A 73 8.49 42.09 10.12
C GLY A 73 8.10 41.25 8.91
N PRO A 74 8.39 39.93 8.94
CA PRO A 74 7.98 39.07 7.85
C PRO A 74 6.47 39.24 7.58
N PRO A 75 6.04 39.17 6.30
CA PRO A 75 4.64 39.37 5.95
C PRO A 75 3.78 38.42 6.79
N SER A 76 2.83 39.01 7.54
CA SER A 76 1.88 38.22 8.32
C SER A 76 1.09 37.33 7.35
N VAL A 77 1.20 36.03 7.51
CA VAL A 77 0.35 35.06 6.80
C VAL A 77 -1.11 35.45 7.04
N PRO A 78 -1.95 35.53 6.00
CA PRO A 78 -3.36 35.85 6.17
C PRO A 78 -3.98 34.87 7.17
N LYS A 79 -4.48 35.38 8.28
CA LYS A 79 -5.13 34.56 9.30
C LYS A 79 -6.46 34.09 8.70
N VAL A 80 -6.55 32.79 8.41
CA VAL A 80 -7.82 32.18 7.97
C VAL A 80 -8.80 32.32 9.13
N THR A 81 -9.95 32.96 8.88
CA THR A 81 -11.00 33.13 9.88
C THR A 81 -11.98 31.99 9.69
N TYR A 82 -12.18 31.18 10.72
CA TYR A 82 -13.17 30.13 10.73
C TYR A 82 -14.59 30.68 10.71
N LYS A 83 -15.43 30.04 9.91
CA LYS A 83 -16.89 30.19 9.94
C LYS A 83 -17.45 28.78 9.72
N ALA A 84 -18.37 28.38 10.60
CA ALA A 84 -19.09 27.13 10.47
C ALA A 84 -19.73 26.99 9.07
N PRO A 85 -19.61 25.84 8.41
CA PRO A 85 -20.25 25.63 7.13
C PRO A 85 -21.77 25.68 7.27
N GLU A 86 -22.44 26.34 6.31
CA GLU A 86 -23.89 26.42 6.26
C GLU A 86 -24.43 25.58 5.10
N PRO A 87 -25.38 24.65 5.34
CA PRO A 87 -25.94 23.84 4.28
C PRO A 87 -26.72 24.70 3.29
N THR A 88 -26.31 24.68 2.02
CA THR A 88 -26.93 25.46 0.96
C THR A 88 -27.48 24.54 -0.11
N GLY A 89 -28.75 24.22 -0.10
CA GLY A 89 -29.38 23.34 -1.05
C GLY A 89 -30.09 22.13 -0.39
N GLU A 90 -30.50 21.16 -1.21
CA GLU A 90 -31.20 20.01 -0.73
C GLU A 90 -30.26 19.05 0.01
N HIS A 91 -30.56 18.78 1.29
CA HIS A 91 -29.80 17.85 2.11
C HIS A 91 -30.72 17.03 3.00
N PHE A 92 -30.19 15.91 3.49
CA PHE A 92 -30.87 14.98 4.39
C PHE A 92 -30.28 15.02 5.80
N PHE A 93 -28.98 15.36 5.90
CA PHE A 93 -28.26 15.52 7.15
C PHE A 93 -27.12 16.52 7.00
N ALA A 94 -26.90 17.36 8.00
CA ALA A 94 -25.78 18.30 8.09
C ALA A 94 -25.42 18.50 9.55
N GLU A 95 -24.17 18.26 9.93
CA GLU A 95 -23.67 18.43 11.30
C GLU A 95 -22.19 18.83 11.28
N SER A 96 -21.86 19.95 11.95
CA SER A 96 -20.50 20.48 12.08
C SER A 96 -20.02 20.54 13.53
N PHE A 97 -20.81 20.13 14.49
CA PHE A 97 -20.53 20.15 15.94
C PHE A 97 -20.10 21.50 16.54
N ASP A 98 -20.09 22.60 15.77
CA ASP A 98 -19.64 23.91 16.22
C ASP A 98 -20.47 24.50 17.37
N MET A 99 -21.71 24.03 17.53
CA MET A 99 -22.54 24.37 18.68
C MET A 99 -22.01 23.83 20.00
N GLY A 100 -21.07 22.88 19.95
CA GLY A 100 -20.44 22.27 21.11
C GLY A 100 -21.35 21.30 21.87
N THR A 101 -22.46 20.86 21.27
CA THR A 101 -23.45 19.97 21.90
C THR A 101 -23.70 18.71 21.07
N LEU A 102 -24.30 17.71 21.70
CA LEU A 102 -24.78 16.48 21.07
C LEU A 102 -26.31 16.39 21.05
N ASP A 103 -27.02 17.53 21.03
CA ASP A 103 -28.47 17.57 21.19
C ASP A 103 -29.22 16.82 20.08
N SER A 104 -28.67 16.71 18.88
CA SER A 104 -29.22 15.95 17.75
C SER A 104 -28.75 14.48 17.72
N TRP A 105 -27.86 14.08 18.62
CA TRP A 105 -27.28 12.75 18.67
C TRP A 105 -27.75 11.94 19.88
N VAL A 106 -27.96 10.65 19.65
CA VAL A 106 -28.39 9.68 20.66
C VAL A 106 -27.26 8.72 20.97
N LEU A 107 -26.80 8.70 22.21
CA LEU A 107 -25.84 7.70 22.71
C LEU A 107 -26.58 6.38 22.94
N SER A 108 -26.09 5.29 22.40
CA SER A 108 -26.65 3.96 22.63
C SER A 108 -26.56 3.57 24.11
N LYS A 109 -27.62 2.97 24.60
CA LYS A 109 -27.73 2.38 25.95
C LYS A 109 -27.71 0.85 25.92
N ALA A 110 -27.54 0.30 24.72
CA ALA A 110 -27.58 -1.12 24.49
C ALA A 110 -26.34 -1.84 25.03
N LYS A 111 -26.48 -3.16 25.08
CA LYS A 111 -25.35 -4.08 25.31
C LYS A 111 -25.22 -5.00 24.11
N LYS A 112 -24.00 -5.29 23.72
CA LYS A 112 -23.69 -6.29 22.71
C LYS A 112 -24.02 -7.67 23.27
N GLU A 113 -24.67 -8.50 22.49
CA GLU A 113 -24.96 -9.88 22.84
C GLU A 113 -23.72 -10.77 22.63
N ASP A 114 -23.65 -11.89 23.32
CA ASP A 114 -22.64 -12.93 23.16
C ASP A 114 -21.19 -12.54 23.52
N ILE A 115 -21.01 -11.53 24.37
CA ILE A 115 -19.71 -11.07 24.86
C ILE A 115 -19.77 -10.89 26.38
N ASP A 116 -18.61 -10.96 27.06
CA ASP A 116 -18.46 -10.72 28.49
C ASP A 116 -19.12 -9.40 28.90
N GLU A 117 -19.94 -9.41 29.99
CA GLU A 117 -20.74 -8.28 30.44
C GLU A 117 -19.93 -6.98 30.67
N ASP A 118 -18.64 -7.10 31.00
CA ASP A 118 -17.77 -5.94 31.23
C ASP A 118 -17.35 -5.23 29.94
N ILE A 119 -17.37 -5.95 28.81
CA ILE A 119 -16.98 -5.42 27.50
C ILE A 119 -18.20 -5.16 26.61
N ALA A 120 -19.34 -5.77 26.93
CA ALA A 120 -20.55 -5.74 26.09
C ALA A 120 -21.21 -4.35 25.98
N LYS A 121 -20.89 -3.42 26.87
CA LYS A 121 -21.53 -2.10 26.92
C LYS A 121 -20.93 -1.15 25.89
N TYR A 122 -21.82 -0.37 25.24
CA TYR A 122 -21.44 0.78 24.43
C TYR A 122 -21.19 2.00 25.33
N ASP A 123 -20.24 1.87 26.27
CA ASP A 123 -19.93 2.87 27.28
C ASP A 123 -18.67 3.70 26.95
N GLY A 124 -18.21 3.58 25.72
CA GLY A 124 -17.16 4.42 25.18
C GLY A 124 -17.57 5.89 25.17
N LYS A 125 -16.67 6.75 25.59
CA LYS A 125 -16.93 8.17 25.82
C LYS A 125 -16.81 8.95 24.51
N TRP A 126 -17.82 9.78 24.24
CA TRP A 126 -17.84 10.77 23.19
C TRP A 126 -17.81 12.17 23.78
N GLU A 127 -17.05 13.07 23.18
CA GLU A 127 -16.99 14.50 23.55
C GLU A 127 -16.98 15.37 22.29
N VAL A 128 -17.50 16.61 22.42
CA VAL A 128 -17.35 17.62 21.37
C VAL A 128 -16.27 18.59 21.82
N GLU A 129 -15.17 18.63 21.09
CA GLU A 129 -13.97 19.39 21.46
C GLU A 129 -13.39 20.11 20.24
N ASP A 130 -12.55 21.12 20.49
CA ASP A 130 -11.63 21.63 19.47
C ASP A 130 -10.57 20.56 19.15
N MET A 131 -10.11 20.50 17.90
CA MET A 131 -9.03 19.62 17.49
C MET A 131 -7.73 19.97 18.23
N LYS A 132 -7.00 18.99 18.80
CA LYS A 132 -5.79 19.22 19.63
C LYS A 132 -4.75 20.12 18.98
N ASP A 133 -4.45 19.88 17.71
CA ASP A 133 -3.49 20.65 16.92
C ASP A 133 -4.17 21.53 15.86
N GLY A 134 -5.48 21.80 16.05
CA GLY A 134 -6.31 22.56 15.12
C GLY A 134 -5.75 23.94 14.82
N LYS A 135 -5.78 24.33 13.56
CA LYS A 135 -5.31 25.64 13.07
C LYS A 135 -6.44 26.66 12.91
N LEU A 136 -7.69 26.22 13.12
CA LEU A 136 -8.90 27.04 13.03
C LEU A 136 -9.56 27.12 14.43
N PRO A 137 -9.34 28.20 15.20
CA PRO A 137 -9.98 28.35 16.51
C PRO A 137 -11.50 28.43 16.38
N GLY A 138 -12.22 27.64 17.18
CA GLY A 138 -13.68 27.59 17.21
C GLY A 138 -14.29 26.50 16.32
N ASP A 139 -13.48 25.80 15.54
CA ASP A 139 -13.85 24.61 14.78
C ASP A 139 -13.83 23.38 15.73
N LYS A 140 -15.00 22.79 15.97
CA LYS A 140 -15.18 21.67 16.89
C LYS A 140 -15.65 20.43 16.15
N GLY A 141 -15.35 19.27 16.72
CA GLY A 141 -15.83 18.01 16.19
C GLY A 141 -16.13 16.99 17.27
N LEU A 142 -16.74 15.90 16.88
CA LEU A 142 -17.03 14.76 17.72
C LEU A 142 -15.77 13.90 17.91
N VAL A 143 -15.39 13.63 19.15
CA VAL A 143 -14.15 12.89 19.46
C VAL A 143 -14.49 11.60 20.20
N LEU A 144 -13.97 10.47 19.68
CA LEU A 144 -13.95 9.18 20.35
C LEU A 144 -12.80 9.18 21.36
N LYS A 145 -13.12 9.11 22.66
CA LYS A 145 -12.15 9.33 23.76
C LYS A 145 -11.63 8.05 24.39
N SER A 146 -12.40 6.97 24.40
CA SER A 146 -12.03 5.76 25.16
C SER A 146 -11.27 4.77 24.28
N ARG A 147 -10.25 4.13 24.84
CA ARG A 147 -9.53 3.02 24.20
C ARG A 147 -10.14 1.68 24.62
N ALA A 148 -10.08 0.69 23.72
CA ALA A 148 -10.53 -0.69 23.97
C ALA A 148 -11.97 -0.77 24.49
N LYS A 149 -12.87 0.06 23.93
CA LYS A 149 -14.30 0.09 24.25
C LYS A 149 -15.15 0.15 22.99
N HIS A 150 -16.38 -0.34 23.11
CA HIS A 150 -17.42 -0.14 22.11
C HIS A 150 -18.04 1.25 22.27
N HIS A 151 -18.21 1.92 21.16
CA HIS A 151 -18.82 3.24 21.06
C HIS A 151 -19.98 3.15 20.09
N ALA A 152 -21.15 3.66 20.46
CA ALA A 152 -22.27 3.79 19.55
C ALA A 152 -23.02 5.09 19.79
N ILE A 153 -23.14 5.89 18.72
CA ILE A 153 -23.87 7.15 18.70
C ILE A 153 -24.54 7.29 17.33
N SER A 154 -25.75 7.83 17.30
CA SER A 154 -26.52 7.96 16.06
C SER A 154 -27.38 9.21 16.05
N ALA A 155 -27.74 9.67 14.85
CA ALA A 155 -28.60 10.83 14.68
C ALA A 155 -29.66 10.58 13.59
N GLN A 156 -30.84 11.14 13.79
CA GLN A 156 -31.96 11.04 12.87
C GLN A 156 -31.74 11.99 11.67
N LEU A 157 -32.01 11.54 10.46
CA LEU A 157 -32.04 12.40 9.29
C LEU A 157 -33.25 13.35 9.34
N LEU A 158 -33.17 14.49 8.69
CA LEU A 158 -34.30 15.42 8.50
C LEU A 158 -35.51 14.74 7.83
N ARG A 159 -35.26 13.79 6.96
CA ARG A 159 -36.22 12.92 6.29
C ARG A 159 -35.51 11.68 5.75
N PRO A 160 -36.22 10.56 5.54
CA PRO A 160 -35.63 9.38 4.95
C PRO A 160 -35.02 9.65 3.55
N PHE A 161 -33.88 9.05 3.27
CA PHE A 161 -33.35 8.97 1.91
C PHE A 161 -33.95 7.76 1.20
N ILE A 162 -34.49 8.01 0.02
CA ILE A 162 -35.10 6.98 -0.85
C ILE A 162 -34.27 6.90 -2.13
N PHE A 163 -33.79 5.70 -2.45
CA PHE A 163 -33.02 5.44 -3.66
C PHE A 163 -33.93 5.40 -4.89
N ASP A 164 -34.03 6.52 -5.60
CA ASP A 164 -34.88 6.65 -6.78
C ASP A 164 -34.08 7.11 -8.01
N THR A 165 -34.08 8.39 -8.31
CA THR A 165 -33.53 8.95 -9.57
C THR A 165 -32.36 9.90 -9.34
N LYS A 166 -32.11 10.28 -8.09
CA LYS A 166 -31.01 11.16 -7.70
C LYS A 166 -29.90 10.36 -7.05
N PRO A 167 -28.64 10.82 -7.18
CA PRO A 167 -27.51 10.17 -6.51
C PRO A 167 -27.61 10.30 -4.98
N LEU A 168 -26.93 9.42 -4.27
CA LEU A 168 -26.60 9.58 -2.86
C LEU A 168 -25.17 10.09 -2.76
N ILE A 169 -24.96 11.15 -1.96
CA ILE A 169 -23.62 11.62 -1.58
C ILE A 169 -23.56 11.65 -0.06
N VAL A 170 -22.59 10.93 0.49
CA VAL A 170 -22.28 10.88 1.92
C VAL A 170 -20.87 11.40 2.12
N GLN A 171 -20.71 12.35 3.02
CA GLN A 171 -19.45 13.03 3.23
C GLN A 171 -19.23 13.31 4.70
N TYR A 172 -18.00 13.15 5.20
CA TYR A 172 -17.58 13.54 6.54
C TYR A 172 -16.06 13.57 6.64
N GLU A 173 -15.56 14.22 7.68
CA GLU A 173 -14.15 14.38 7.96
C GLU A 173 -13.70 13.44 9.09
N VAL A 174 -12.47 12.94 8.98
CA VAL A 174 -11.80 12.17 10.04
C VAL A 174 -10.39 12.66 10.24
N ASN A 175 -9.97 12.80 11.51
CA ASN A 175 -8.58 13.00 11.88
C ASN A 175 -8.18 12.00 12.98
N PHE A 176 -7.15 11.20 12.69
CA PHE A 176 -6.53 10.30 13.65
C PHE A 176 -5.46 11.05 14.44
N GLN A 177 -5.87 11.91 15.39
CA GLN A 177 -5.02 12.88 16.10
C GLN A 177 -3.80 12.25 16.79
N GLN A 178 -3.90 11.01 17.23
CA GLN A 178 -2.81 10.24 17.86
C GLN A 178 -2.33 9.07 16.97
N GLY A 179 -2.79 9.01 15.71
CA GLY A 179 -2.66 7.83 14.87
C GLY A 179 -3.73 6.78 15.21
N ILE A 180 -3.74 5.69 14.45
CA ILE A 180 -4.66 4.56 14.66
C ILE A 180 -3.89 3.24 14.55
N ASP A 181 -3.98 2.42 15.61
CA ASP A 181 -3.40 1.08 15.66
C ASP A 181 -4.38 0.03 15.14
N CYS A 182 -5.56 -0.03 15.76
CA CYS A 182 -6.65 -0.92 15.37
C CYS A 182 -7.99 -0.28 15.76
N GLY A 183 -8.87 -0.06 14.78
CA GLY A 183 -10.19 0.52 14.99
C GLY A 183 -10.78 1.10 13.73
N GLY A 184 -12.10 1.28 13.76
CA GLY A 184 -12.85 1.87 12.66
C GLY A 184 -13.17 3.35 12.88
N ALA A 185 -13.34 4.05 11.76
CA ALA A 185 -13.93 5.39 11.73
C ALA A 185 -14.96 5.51 10.60
N TYR A 186 -15.70 4.43 10.37
CA TYR A 186 -16.75 4.35 9.36
C TYR A 186 -18.11 4.76 9.90
N VAL A 187 -19.00 5.18 9.02
CA VAL A 187 -20.40 5.48 9.29
C VAL A 187 -21.31 4.35 8.79
N LYS A 188 -22.42 4.13 9.49
CA LYS A 188 -23.54 3.27 9.09
C LYS A 188 -24.75 4.13 8.77
N LEU A 189 -25.33 3.97 7.58
CA LEU A 189 -26.63 4.56 7.22
C LEU A 189 -27.70 3.56 7.63
N LEU A 190 -28.44 3.85 8.71
CA LEU A 190 -29.35 2.91 9.36
C LEU A 190 -30.63 2.76 8.55
N SER A 191 -30.98 1.52 8.23
CA SER A 191 -32.16 1.18 7.42
C SER A 191 -33.44 1.68 8.09
N GLN A 192 -34.33 2.25 7.31
CA GLN A 192 -35.67 2.63 7.77
C GLN A 192 -36.48 1.36 8.04
N THR A 193 -36.59 0.98 9.30
CA THR A 193 -37.42 -0.12 9.79
C THR A 193 -38.39 0.37 10.84
N PRO A 194 -39.56 -0.27 11.02
CA PRO A 194 -40.50 0.11 12.06
C PRO A 194 -39.93 0.03 13.49
N ASP A 195 -38.94 -0.85 13.66
CA ASP A 195 -38.34 -1.17 14.97
C ASP A 195 -37.02 -0.44 15.21
N LEU A 196 -36.62 0.50 14.34
CA LEU A 196 -35.39 1.27 14.53
C LEU A 196 -35.50 2.11 15.80
N ASN A 197 -34.65 1.77 16.77
CA ASN A 197 -34.52 2.48 18.04
C ASN A 197 -33.09 2.95 18.24
N LEU A 198 -32.84 4.25 18.18
CA LEU A 198 -31.51 4.83 18.30
C LEU A 198 -30.89 4.67 19.70
N ASP A 199 -31.72 4.57 20.75
CA ASP A 199 -31.24 4.27 22.11
C ASP A 199 -30.64 2.86 22.23
N GLU A 200 -30.98 1.95 21.31
CA GLU A 200 -30.55 0.55 21.29
C GLU A 200 -29.69 0.23 20.07
N PHE A 201 -29.03 1.24 19.54
CA PHE A 201 -28.15 1.08 18.37
C PHE A 201 -26.96 0.17 18.72
N VAL A 202 -26.81 -0.93 17.98
CA VAL A 202 -25.78 -1.97 18.16
C VAL A 202 -25.21 -2.41 16.79
N ASP A 203 -24.22 -3.28 16.83
CA ASP A 203 -23.62 -3.89 15.62
C ASP A 203 -24.62 -4.60 14.72
N LYS A 204 -25.63 -5.27 15.30
CA LYS A 204 -26.71 -6.00 14.62
C LYS A 204 -27.83 -5.09 14.09
N THR A 205 -27.86 -3.80 14.44
CA THR A 205 -28.87 -2.86 13.95
C THR A 205 -28.84 -2.83 12.41
N PRO A 206 -29.99 -3.05 11.74
CA PRO A 206 -30.03 -3.05 10.29
C PRO A 206 -29.52 -1.73 9.70
N TYR A 207 -28.56 -1.84 8.79
CA TYR A 207 -28.05 -0.71 8.01
C TYR A 207 -28.19 -0.97 6.51
N THR A 208 -28.20 0.07 5.73
CA THR A 208 -28.24 0.00 4.27
C THR A 208 -26.85 0.10 3.67
N ILE A 209 -26.04 1.03 4.17
CA ILE A 209 -24.66 1.26 3.73
C ILE A 209 -23.77 1.44 4.95
N MET A 210 -22.56 0.87 4.87
CA MET A 210 -21.42 1.16 5.74
C MET A 210 -20.31 1.77 4.88
N PHE A 211 -19.78 2.91 5.29
CA PHE A 211 -18.80 3.66 4.52
C PHE A 211 -17.75 4.32 5.41
N GLY A 212 -16.47 4.19 5.04
CA GLY A 212 -15.37 4.93 5.64
C GLY A 212 -14.15 4.11 6.01
N PRO A 213 -13.16 4.76 6.64
CA PRO A 213 -11.87 4.17 6.96
C PRO A 213 -11.95 3.18 8.13
N ASP A 214 -11.12 2.15 8.05
CA ASP A 214 -10.88 1.15 9.09
C ASP A 214 -9.45 0.63 8.97
N LYS A 215 -8.80 0.37 10.09
CA LYS A 215 -7.43 -0.12 10.13
C LYS A 215 -7.23 -1.08 11.28
N CYS A 216 -6.50 -2.15 11.05
CA CYS A 216 -5.98 -2.97 12.13
C CYS A 216 -4.60 -3.53 11.73
N GLY A 217 -3.55 -3.15 12.47
CA GLY A 217 -2.17 -3.43 12.08
C GLY A 217 -1.83 -2.81 10.72
N GLU A 218 -1.31 -3.59 9.80
CA GLU A 218 -0.97 -3.16 8.43
C GLU A 218 -2.13 -3.30 7.43
N ASP A 219 -3.33 -3.72 7.86
CA ASP A 219 -4.51 -3.82 6.98
C ASP A 219 -5.28 -2.50 6.99
N TYR A 220 -5.06 -1.71 5.95
CA TYR A 220 -5.73 -0.42 5.70
C TYR A 220 -6.95 -0.66 4.81
N LYS A 221 -8.14 -0.31 5.31
CA LYS A 221 -9.41 -0.53 4.63
C LYS A 221 -10.17 0.77 4.48
N LEU A 222 -10.77 0.95 3.33
CA LEU A 222 -11.77 1.98 3.08
C LEU A 222 -13.04 1.27 2.65
N HIS A 223 -13.96 1.10 3.60
CA HIS A 223 -15.18 0.36 3.39
C HIS A 223 -16.16 1.12 2.51
N PHE A 224 -16.69 0.44 1.52
CA PHE A 224 -17.99 0.68 0.93
C PHE A 224 -18.70 -0.67 0.86
N ILE A 225 -19.64 -0.87 1.78
CA ILE A 225 -20.41 -2.09 1.95
C ILE A 225 -21.87 -1.71 1.92
N PHE A 226 -22.69 -2.46 1.19
CA PHE A 226 -24.13 -2.29 1.27
C PHE A 226 -24.85 -3.63 1.41
N ARG A 227 -26.04 -3.62 2.01
CA ARG A 227 -26.85 -4.82 2.22
C ARG A 227 -27.84 -4.97 1.09
N HIS A 228 -27.54 -5.88 0.15
CA HIS A 228 -28.41 -6.23 -0.96
C HIS A 228 -29.52 -7.18 -0.50
N LYS A 229 -30.76 -6.85 -0.84
CA LYS A 229 -31.92 -7.70 -0.57
C LYS A 229 -32.12 -8.66 -1.72
N ASN A 230 -31.98 -9.97 -1.48
CA ASN A 230 -32.27 -11.00 -2.46
C ASN A 230 -33.73 -10.94 -2.92
N PRO A 231 -34.04 -10.72 -4.21
CA PRO A 231 -35.40 -10.57 -4.69
C PRO A 231 -36.23 -11.87 -4.61
N LYS A 232 -35.58 -13.05 -4.49
CA LYS A 232 -36.27 -14.35 -4.36
C LYS A 232 -36.57 -14.71 -2.91
N THR A 233 -35.59 -14.58 -2.02
CA THR A 233 -35.71 -15.03 -0.62
C THR A 233 -36.12 -13.89 0.30
N GLY A 234 -35.83 -12.64 -0.06
CA GLY A 234 -36.03 -11.47 0.80
C GLY A 234 -34.94 -11.29 1.86
N GLU A 235 -33.95 -12.16 1.90
CA GLU A 235 -32.80 -12.10 2.80
C GLU A 235 -31.82 -11.02 2.38
N TYR A 236 -31.07 -10.49 3.34
CA TYR A 236 -30.06 -9.48 3.09
C TYR A 236 -28.66 -10.10 3.14
N GLU A 237 -27.84 -9.75 2.15
CA GLU A 237 -26.44 -10.13 2.06
C GLU A 237 -25.56 -8.89 1.89
N GLU A 238 -24.44 -8.82 2.59
CA GLU A 238 -23.48 -7.74 2.43
C GLU A 238 -22.68 -7.89 1.14
N LYS A 239 -22.57 -6.78 0.42
CA LYS A 239 -21.80 -6.65 -0.81
C LYS A 239 -20.72 -5.62 -0.60
N HIS A 240 -19.47 -6.03 -0.73
CA HIS A 240 -18.28 -5.22 -0.47
C HIS A 240 -17.69 -4.74 -1.79
N ALA A 241 -17.40 -3.46 -1.90
CA ALA A 241 -16.62 -2.95 -3.03
C ALA A 241 -15.21 -3.54 -3.01
N LYS A 242 -14.66 -3.80 -4.20
CA LYS A 242 -13.26 -4.22 -4.34
C LYS A 242 -12.33 -3.20 -3.68
N LYS A 243 -11.24 -3.67 -3.11
CA LYS A 243 -10.24 -2.79 -2.48
C LYS A 243 -9.74 -1.75 -3.49
N PRO A 244 -9.50 -0.49 -3.06
CA PRO A 244 -8.83 0.50 -3.91
C PRO A 244 -7.43 0.03 -4.32
N ASP A 245 -7.03 0.35 -5.55
CA ASP A 245 -5.64 0.18 -6.00
C ASP A 245 -4.70 1.27 -5.44
N ALA A 246 -5.28 2.35 -4.90
CA ALA A 246 -4.54 3.46 -4.32
C ALA A 246 -3.93 3.07 -2.96
N ASP A 247 -2.70 3.54 -2.70
CA ASP A 247 -2.09 3.43 -1.37
C ASP A 247 -2.81 4.35 -0.39
N LEU A 248 -3.46 3.74 0.60
CA LEU A 248 -4.25 4.44 1.60
C LEU A 248 -3.45 4.80 2.85
N ARG A 249 -2.24 4.29 3.03
CA ARG A 249 -1.44 4.36 4.27
C ARG A 249 -1.33 5.78 4.81
N THR A 250 -1.03 6.74 3.95
CA THR A 250 -0.83 8.15 4.33
C THR A 250 -2.05 8.73 5.06
N TYR A 251 -3.27 8.41 4.62
CA TYR A 251 -4.51 8.92 5.23
C TYR A 251 -4.75 8.45 6.67
N TYR A 252 -4.01 7.45 7.14
CA TYR A 252 -4.13 6.90 8.50
C TYR A 252 -2.95 7.29 9.41
N THR A 253 -1.85 7.81 8.83
CA THR A 253 -0.59 7.99 9.56
C THR A 253 -0.13 9.44 9.67
N ASP A 254 -0.56 10.32 8.78
CA ASP A 254 -0.08 11.72 8.70
C ASP A 254 -0.70 12.68 9.73
N LYS A 255 -1.69 12.19 10.52
CA LYS A 255 -2.42 12.95 11.56
C LYS A 255 -3.13 14.21 11.03
N LYS A 256 -3.40 14.25 9.72
CA LYS A 256 -4.15 15.32 9.07
C LYS A 256 -5.64 15.00 8.99
N THR A 257 -6.44 16.04 8.76
CA THR A 257 -7.87 15.87 8.55
C THR A 257 -8.14 15.49 7.11
N HIS A 258 -8.74 14.30 6.92
CA HIS A 258 -9.13 13.79 5.61
C HIS A 258 -10.65 13.80 5.43
N LEU A 259 -11.06 14.20 4.25
CA LEU A 259 -12.45 14.21 3.82
C LEU A 259 -12.79 12.93 3.07
N TYR A 260 -13.70 12.13 3.60
CA TYR A 260 -14.20 10.90 2.99
C TYR A 260 -15.54 11.17 2.30
N THR A 261 -15.64 10.83 1.03
CA THR A 261 -16.87 11.04 0.23
C THR A 261 -17.23 9.78 -0.54
N LEU A 262 -18.48 9.32 -0.39
CA LEU A 262 -19.11 8.30 -1.22
C LEU A 262 -20.11 8.97 -2.14
N VAL A 263 -20.01 8.69 -3.42
CA VAL A 263 -21.01 9.06 -4.44
C VAL A 263 -21.56 7.79 -5.04
N LEU A 264 -22.88 7.64 -5.00
CA LEU A 264 -23.57 6.47 -5.54
C LEU A 264 -24.67 6.95 -6.50
N ASN A 265 -24.61 6.53 -7.76
CA ASN A 265 -25.46 7.02 -8.83
C ASN A 265 -26.58 6.02 -9.19
N PRO A 266 -27.72 6.52 -9.73
CA PRO A 266 -28.85 5.68 -10.14
C PRO A 266 -28.54 4.69 -11.27
N ASP A 267 -27.44 4.88 -12.00
CA ASP A 267 -26.93 3.97 -13.04
C ASP A 267 -26.06 2.83 -12.48
N ASN A 268 -26.06 2.65 -11.15
CA ASN A 268 -25.26 1.72 -10.39
C ASN A 268 -23.75 2.06 -10.32
N SER A 269 -23.30 3.16 -10.89
CA SER A 269 -21.91 3.59 -10.73
C SER A 269 -21.66 4.17 -9.32
N PHE A 270 -20.44 3.99 -8.81
CA PHE A 270 -20.02 4.60 -7.55
C PHE A 270 -18.62 5.19 -7.65
N GLU A 271 -18.37 6.20 -6.82
CA GLU A 271 -17.07 6.80 -6.58
C GLU A 271 -16.83 6.91 -5.08
N VAL A 272 -15.64 6.54 -4.65
CA VAL A 272 -15.14 6.79 -3.29
C VAL A 272 -13.96 7.75 -3.42
N LEU A 273 -14.06 8.88 -2.71
CA LEU A 273 -13.05 9.92 -2.75
C LEU A 273 -12.47 10.14 -1.35
N VAL A 274 -11.17 10.42 -1.31
CA VAL A 274 -10.50 10.99 -0.14
C VAL A 274 -9.91 12.32 -0.57
N ASP A 275 -10.15 13.37 0.21
CA ASP A 275 -9.68 14.73 -0.08
C ASP A 275 -10.09 15.23 -1.47
N GLN A 276 -11.31 14.91 -1.88
CA GLN A 276 -11.89 15.22 -3.20
C GLN A 276 -11.19 14.50 -4.39
N ALA A 277 -10.22 13.62 -4.13
CA ALA A 277 -9.59 12.79 -5.14
C ALA A 277 -10.24 11.39 -5.17
N VAL A 278 -10.58 10.89 -6.35
CA VAL A 278 -11.14 9.53 -6.50
C VAL A 278 -10.05 8.50 -6.19
N VAL A 279 -10.29 7.68 -5.17
CA VAL A 279 -9.40 6.57 -4.76
C VAL A 279 -9.97 5.20 -5.13
N ASN A 280 -11.29 5.10 -5.33
CA ASN A 280 -11.96 3.90 -5.80
C ASN A 280 -13.18 4.29 -6.63
N SER A 281 -13.47 3.53 -7.67
CA SER A 281 -14.68 3.70 -8.48
C SER A 281 -15.07 2.38 -9.12
N GLY A 282 -16.33 2.23 -9.47
CA GLY A 282 -16.82 1.01 -10.08
C GLY A 282 -18.31 1.02 -10.34
N ASN A 283 -18.83 -0.16 -10.57
CA ASN A 283 -20.26 -0.40 -10.77
C ASN A 283 -20.74 -1.51 -9.83
N LEU A 284 -21.89 -1.32 -9.21
CA LEU A 284 -22.46 -2.29 -8.26
C LEU A 284 -22.64 -3.68 -8.86
N LEU A 285 -22.87 -3.79 -10.18
CA LEU A 285 -23.09 -5.08 -10.84
C LEU A 285 -21.80 -5.88 -11.05
N THR A 286 -20.64 -5.21 -11.18
CA THR A 286 -19.39 -5.85 -11.61
C THR A 286 -18.26 -5.78 -10.57
N ASP A 287 -18.32 -4.79 -9.66
CA ASP A 287 -17.20 -4.47 -8.78
C ASP A 287 -17.50 -4.70 -7.29
N MET A 288 -18.51 -5.53 -7.02
CA MET A 288 -18.87 -5.96 -5.67
C MET A 288 -18.56 -7.44 -5.44
N THR A 289 -18.22 -7.77 -4.19
CA THR A 289 -17.98 -9.14 -3.74
C THR A 289 -18.79 -9.41 -2.46
N PRO A 290 -19.59 -10.49 -2.37
CA PRO A 290 -20.01 -11.36 -3.50
C PRO A 290 -20.73 -10.61 -4.61
N ALA A 291 -20.77 -11.19 -5.81
CA ALA A 291 -21.50 -10.59 -6.95
C ALA A 291 -22.99 -10.39 -6.61
N ILE A 292 -23.61 -9.35 -7.19
CA ILE A 292 -25.04 -9.09 -7.01
C ILE A 292 -25.86 -10.25 -7.56
N ASN A 293 -25.61 -10.61 -8.81
CA ASN A 293 -26.33 -11.68 -9.48
C ASN A 293 -25.52 -12.98 -9.37
N PRO A 294 -26.09 -14.05 -8.82
CA PRO A 294 -25.46 -15.36 -8.82
C PRO A 294 -25.20 -15.87 -10.23
N ALA A 295 -24.21 -16.73 -10.41
CA ALA A 295 -23.97 -17.36 -11.71
C ALA A 295 -25.22 -18.11 -12.20
N ALA A 296 -25.56 -17.96 -13.49
CA ALA A 296 -26.71 -18.63 -14.09
C ALA A 296 -26.57 -20.15 -14.11
N GLU A 297 -25.33 -20.64 -14.19
CA GLU A 297 -24.98 -22.05 -14.16
C GLU A 297 -23.97 -22.29 -13.04
N ILE A 298 -24.14 -23.41 -12.35
CA ILE A 298 -23.20 -23.90 -11.33
C ILE A 298 -22.74 -25.31 -11.68
N GLU A 299 -21.65 -25.75 -11.14
CA GLU A 299 -21.25 -27.15 -11.20
C GLU A 299 -22.26 -27.99 -10.43
N ASP A 300 -22.64 -29.13 -10.99
CA ASP A 300 -23.60 -30.04 -10.38
C ASP A 300 -22.96 -30.68 -9.14
N PRO A 301 -23.46 -30.41 -7.91
CA PRO A 301 -22.89 -30.96 -6.69
C PRO A 301 -23.04 -32.48 -6.58
N ASP A 302 -23.97 -33.06 -7.34
CA ASP A 302 -24.21 -34.50 -7.35
C ASP A 302 -23.42 -35.23 -8.44
N ASP A 303 -22.70 -34.51 -9.30
CA ASP A 303 -21.88 -35.07 -10.36
C ASP A 303 -20.47 -35.34 -9.83
N HIS A 304 -20.15 -36.61 -9.68
CA HIS A 304 -18.86 -37.07 -9.13
C HIS A 304 -17.98 -37.67 -10.22
N LYS A 305 -16.68 -37.47 -10.05
CA LYS A 305 -15.68 -38.05 -10.94
C LYS A 305 -15.82 -39.59 -10.96
N PRO A 306 -16.01 -40.21 -12.14
CA PRO A 306 -16.00 -41.65 -12.29
C PRO A 306 -14.68 -42.27 -11.81
N GLU A 307 -14.73 -43.41 -11.13
CA GLU A 307 -13.52 -44.09 -10.61
C GLU A 307 -12.53 -44.47 -11.72
N ASP A 308 -13.03 -44.72 -12.92
CA ASP A 308 -12.24 -45.09 -14.10
C ASP A 308 -11.77 -43.88 -14.94
N TRP A 309 -12.03 -42.67 -14.49
CA TRP A 309 -11.57 -41.46 -15.18
C TRP A 309 -10.08 -41.20 -14.93
N ASP A 310 -9.27 -41.41 -15.98
CA ASP A 310 -7.83 -41.23 -15.88
C ASP A 310 -7.40 -39.84 -16.40
N GLU A 311 -6.90 -39.03 -15.47
CA GLU A 311 -6.41 -37.67 -15.71
C GLU A 311 -4.90 -37.59 -15.97
N ARG A 312 -4.22 -38.75 -15.93
CA ARG A 312 -2.78 -38.79 -16.16
C ARG A 312 -2.51 -38.75 -17.66
N PRO A 313 -1.91 -37.69 -18.20
CA PRO A 313 -1.62 -37.61 -19.64
C PRO A 313 -0.54 -38.59 -20.07
N LYS A 314 0.31 -39.01 -19.14
CA LYS A 314 1.38 -39.97 -19.39
C LYS A 314 1.38 -41.07 -18.32
N ILE A 315 1.66 -42.25 -18.72
CA ILE A 315 1.85 -43.43 -17.84
C ILE A 315 3.17 -44.08 -18.16
N GLN A 316 3.67 -44.88 -17.21
CA GLN A 316 4.80 -45.75 -17.50
C GLN A 316 4.38 -46.80 -18.51
N ASP A 317 5.20 -47.07 -19.51
CA ASP A 317 4.93 -48.08 -20.52
C ASP A 317 4.80 -49.45 -19.85
N PRO A 318 3.61 -50.08 -19.86
CA PRO A 318 3.39 -51.37 -19.23
C PRO A 318 4.09 -52.52 -19.94
N ASP A 319 4.43 -52.33 -21.22
CA ASP A 319 5.10 -53.33 -22.05
C ASP A 319 6.63 -53.20 -22.03
N ALA A 320 7.15 -52.14 -21.42
CA ALA A 320 8.59 -51.89 -21.34
C ALA A 320 9.25 -52.90 -20.40
N VAL A 321 10.23 -53.59 -20.91
CA VAL A 321 11.03 -54.56 -20.16
C VAL A 321 12.39 -53.97 -19.84
N LYS A 322 12.82 -54.18 -18.60
CA LYS A 322 14.17 -53.78 -18.16
C LYS A 322 15.21 -54.48 -19.03
N PRO A 323 16.14 -53.72 -19.66
CA PRO A 323 17.26 -54.31 -20.41
C PRO A 323 18.12 -55.23 -19.52
N GLU A 324 18.56 -56.37 -20.06
CA GLU A 324 19.37 -57.33 -19.31
C GLU A 324 20.73 -56.73 -18.85
N ASP A 325 21.23 -55.74 -19.57
CA ASP A 325 22.47 -55.00 -19.26
C ASP A 325 22.27 -53.84 -18.27
N TRP A 326 21.08 -53.66 -17.74
CA TRP A 326 20.81 -52.63 -16.75
C TRP A 326 21.07 -53.14 -15.34
N ASP A 327 22.26 -52.78 -14.83
CA ASP A 327 22.67 -53.11 -13.46
C ASP A 327 22.22 -52.02 -12.49
N GLU A 328 21.25 -52.34 -11.63
CA GLU A 328 20.71 -51.43 -10.62
C GLU A 328 21.59 -51.36 -9.36
N ASP A 329 22.41 -52.39 -9.16
CA ASP A 329 23.28 -52.53 -8.00
C ASP A 329 24.69 -52.01 -8.25
N ALA A 330 24.96 -51.53 -9.48
CA ALA A 330 26.24 -50.92 -9.80
C ALA A 330 26.56 -49.77 -8.84
N PRO A 331 27.75 -49.72 -8.29
CA PRO A 331 28.14 -48.60 -7.42
C PRO A 331 28.13 -47.28 -8.18
N LYS A 332 27.68 -46.23 -7.52
CA LYS A 332 27.64 -44.85 -8.11
C LYS A 332 29.02 -44.35 -8.47
N GLN A 333 30.02 -44.74 -7.68
CA GLN A 333 31.42 -44.38 -7.91
C GLN A 333 32.30 -45.59 -7.88
N ILE A 334 33.35 -45.62 -8.69
CA ILE A 334 34.36 -46.66 -8.78
C ILE A 334 35.74 -46.03 -8.62
N PRO A 335 36.74 -46.81 -8.12
CA PRO A 335 38.11 -46.36 -8.09
C PRO A 335 38.63 -46.08 -9.49
N ASP A 336 39.33 -44.96 -9.68
CA ASP A 336 40.00 -44.61 -10.96
C ASP A 336 41.16 -45.61 -11.21
N GLU A 337 41.01 -46.49 -12.20
CA GLU A 337 42.01 -47.47 -12.56
C GLU A 337 43.26 -46.81 -13.18
N ASP A 338 43.11 -45.63 -13.80
CA ASP A 338 44.19 -44.91 -14.45
C ASP A 338 44.98 -44.03 -13.45
N ALA A 339 44.44 -43.85 -12.25
CA ALA A 339 45.14 -43.06 -11.24
C ALA A 339 46.39 -43.77 -10.74
N VAL A 340 47.51 -43.12 -10.88
CA VAL A 340 48.81 -43.55 -10.40
C VAL A 340 49.17 -42.76 -9.15
N LYS A 341 49.70 -43.52 -8.17
CA LYS A 341 50.19 -42.92 -6.95
C LYS A 341 51.28 -41.84 -7.28
N PRO A 342 51.14 -40.63 -6.81
CA PRO A 342 52.15 -39.61 -7.01
C PRO A 342 53.50 -39.96 -6.41
N ASP A 343 54.57 -39.66 -7.12
CA ASP A 343 55.92 -39.83 -6.62
C ASP A 343 56.15 -38.95 -5.38
N GLY A 344 56.65 -39.54 -4.32
CA GLY A 344 56.87 -38.79 -3.05
C GLY A 344 55.70 -38.83 -2.08
N TRP A 345 54.67 -39.66 -2.34
CA TRP A 345 53.59 -39.93 -1.38
C TRP A 345 54.13 -40.66 -0.17
N LEU A 346 53.71 -40.23 1.04
CA LEU A 346 54.21 -40.73 2.31
C LEU A 346 53.18 -41.70 2.95
N ASP A 347 53.27 -43.00 2.61
CA ASP A 347 52.29 -43.99 3.09
C ASP A 347 52.33 -44.24 4.60
N ASP A 348 53.52 -44.13 5.20
CA ASP A 348 53.73 -44.46 6.61
C ASP A 348 53.52 -43.23 7.54
N GLU A 349 53.24 -42.05 6.95
CA GLU A 349 53.01 -40.83 7.67
C GLU A 349 51.50 -40.55 7.77
N SER A 350 51.06 -40.13 8.95
CA SER A 350 49.69 -39.70 9.17
C SER A 350 49.51 -38.24 8.79
N GLU A 351 48.39 -37.84 8.25
CA GLU A 351 48.04 -36.44 7.92
C GLU A 351 48.10 -35.53 9.15
N TYR A 352 47.82 -36.11 10.30
CA TYR A 352 47.87 -35.39 11.57
C TYR A 352 48.82 -36.12 12.49
N THR A 353 49.54 -35.36 13.28
CA THR A 353 50.44 -35.81 14.35
C THR A 353 50.11 -35.09 15.65
N SER A 354 50.44 -35.73 16.77
CA SER A 354 50.29 -35.07 18.06
C SER A 354 51.19 -33.85 18.13
N ASP A 355 50.64 -32.74 18.56
CA ASP A 355 51.35 -31.46 18.69
C ASP A 355 52.55 -31.64 19.64
N PRO A 356 53.78 -31.54 19.14
CA PRO A 356 54.98 -31.71 19.96
C PRO A 356 55.19 -30.60 21.01
N ASP A 357 54.55 -29.43 20.80
CA ASP A 357 54.66 -28.29 21.67
C ASP A 357 53.50 -28.22 22.70
N ALA A 358 52.53 -29.10 22.61
CA ALA A 358 51.42 -29.15 23.53
C ALA A 358 51.87 -29.67 24.90
N VAL A 359 51.52 -28.93 25.91
CA VAL A 359 51.79 -29.26 27.31
C VAL A 359 50.49 -29.59 28.01
N LYS A 360 50.48 -30.69 28.75
CA LYS A 360 49.35 -31.07 29.59
C LYS A 360 49.00 -29.92 30.54
N PRO A 361 47.77 -29.42 30.59
CA PRO A 361 47.34 -28.42 31.55
C PRO A 361 47.56 -28.88 32.98
N GLU A 362 47.99 -27.98 33.87
CA GLU A 362 48.25 -28.26 35.27
C GLU A 362 47.01 -28.68 36.06
N ASP A 363 45.85 -28.29 35.58
CA ASP A 363 44.51 -28.55 36.12
C ASP A 363 43.80 -29.76 35.49
N TRP A 364 44.46 -30.53 34.61
CA TRP A 364 43.93 -31.74 34.00
C TRP A 364 43.96 -32.91 35.01
N ASP A 365 42.78 -33.41 35.36
CA ASP A 365 42.59 -34.52 36.31
C ASP A 365 42.35 -35.81 35.54
N GLU A 366 43.34 -36.72 35.53
CA GLU A 366 43.24 -38.01 34.80
C GLU A 366 42.11 -38.90 35.29
N ASP A 367 41.69 -38.74 36.58
CA ASP A 367 40.58 -39.54 37.14
C ASP A 367 39.21 -39.01 36.64
N MET A 368 39.12 -37.71 36.28
CA MET A 368 37.92 -37.05 35.83
C MET A 368 37.87 -36.86 34.31
N ASP A 369 38.99 -36.49 33.70
CA ASP A 369 39.11 -36.05 32.29
C ASP A 369 39.74 -37.17 31.40
N GLY A 370 40.21 -38.26 32.01
CA GLY A 370 40.85 -39.35 31.29
C GLY A 370 42.34 -39.09 30.97
N GLU A 371 42.97 -40.06 30.28
CA GLU A 371 44.38 -39.93 29.87
C GLU A 371 44.54 -38.76 28.90
N TRP A 372 45.45 -37.83 29.18
CA TRP A 372 45.66 -36.67 28.35
C TRP A 372 46.37 -37.05 27.05
N GLU A 373 45.81 -36.69 25.95
CA GLU A 373 46.42 -36.78 24.63
C GLU A 373 46.65 -35.37 24.07
N ALA A 374 47.84 -35.17 23.51
CA ALA A 374 48.14 -33.90 22.84
C ALA A 374 47.19 -33.68 21.62
N PRO A 375 46.71 -32.45 21.42
CA PRO A 375 45.87 -32.13 20.25
C PRO A 375 46.58 -32.53 18.96
N GLN A 376 45.83 -32.95 17.98
CA GLN A 376 46.34 -33.33 16.66
C GLN A 376 46.58 -32.05 15.83
N VAL A 377 47.77 -31.91 15.28
CA VAL A 377 48.15 -30.82 14.36
C VAL A 377 48.50 -31.43 12.98
N PRO A 378 48.34 -30.65 11.90
CA PRO A 378 48.75 -31.13 10.57
C PRO A 378 50.23 -31.52 10.57
N ASN A 379 50.53 -32.66 9.98
CA ASN A 379 51.91 -33.16 9.91
C ASN A 379 52.70 -32.31 8.88
N ALA A 380 53.70 -31.59 9.32
CA ALA A 380 54.54 -30.73 8.50
C ALA A 380 55.22 -31.44 7.32
N LEU A 381 55.45 -32.78 7.45
CA LEU A 381 55.98 -33.56 6.35
C LEU A 381 54.94 -33.75 5.23
N CYS A 382 53.66 -33.81 5.63
CA CYS A 382 52.56 -33.94 4.67
C CYS A 382 52.29 -32.65 3.92
N GLU A 383 52.54 -31.47 4.50
CA GLU A 383 52.33 -30.17 3.81
C GLU A 383 53.23 -30.00 2.57
N THR A 384 54.38 -30.63 2.57
CA THR A 384 55.35 -30.54 1.49
C THR A 384 55.34 -31.74 0.52
N ALA A 385 54.67 -32.81 0.92
CA ALA A 385 54.49 -34.04 0.11
C ALA A 385 53.19 -33.97 -0.75
N PRO A 386 53.10 -34.76 -1.83
CA PRO A 386 51.89 -34.88 -2.63
C PRO A 386 50.69 -35.45 -1.85
N GLY A 387 50.90 -35.99 -0.67
CA GLY A 387 49.94 -36.55 0.25
C GLY A 387 50.52 -37.56 1.23
N CYS A 388 49.75 -37.92 2.23
CA CYS A 388 50.12 -38.82 3.33
C CYS A 388 49.09 -39.89 3.60
N GLY A 389 49.52 -40.90 4.34
CA GLY A 389 48.69 -42.06 4.68
C GLY A 389 48.60 -43.09 3.54
N ALA A 390 47.94 -44.19 3.81
CA ALA A 390 47.78 -45.26 2.83
C ALA A 390 47.10 -44.73 1.56
N TRP A 391 47.82 -44.67 0.46
CA TRP A 391 47.28 -44.14 -0.77
C TRP A 391 46.14 -45.00 -1.29
N GLN A 392 45.02 -44.32 -1.57
CA GLN A 392 43.84 -44.91 -2.19
C GLN A 392 43.58 -44.23 -3.53
N ARG A 393 43.15 -44.98 -4.50
CA ARG A 393 42.77 -44.42 -5.80
C ARG A 393 41.58 -43.50 -5.60
N PRO A 394 41.59 -42.31 -6.22
CA PRO A 394 40.44 -41.41 -6.21
C PRO A 394 39.20 -42.12 -6.79
N MET A 395 38.04 -41.78 -6.25
CA MET A 395 36.79 -42.33 -6.74
C MET A 395 36.29 -41.43 -7.87
N ILE A 396 35.92 -42.05 -8.99
CA ILE A 396 35.31 -41.41 -10.16
C ILE A 396 33.88 -41.88 -10.35
N ASP A 397 33.07 -41.09 -10.99
CA ASP A 397 31.70 -41.49 -11.32
C ASP A 397 31.69 -42.71 -12.23
N ASN A 398 30.95 -43.74 -11.86
CA ASN A 398 30.85 -44.97 -12.60
C ASN A 398 30.05 -44.76 -13.91
N PRO A 399 30.62 -44.84 -15.09
CA PRO A 399 29.90 -44.65 -16.35
C PRO A 399 28.83 -45.73 -16.61
N SER A 400 28.93 -46.87 -15.91
CA SER A 400 27.94 -47.94 -16.00
C SER A 400 26.78 -47.78 -15.00
N TYR A 401 26.85 -46.79 -14.09
CA TYR A 401 25.78 -46.56 -13.13
C TYR A 401 24.59 -45.87 -13.82
N LYS A 402 23.47 -46.58 -13.87
CA LYS A 402 22.22 -46.10 -14.48
C LYS A 402 21.10 -45.88 -13.45
N GLY A 403 21.35 -46.23 -12.17
CA GLY A 403 20.34 -46.17 -11.09
C GLY A 403 19.23 -47.21 -11.26
N LYS A 404 18.16 -47.05 -10.49
CA LYS A 404 16.99 -47.94 -10.59
C LYS A 404 16.29 -47.73 -11.94
N TRP A 405 16.03 -48.82 -12.64
CA TRP A 405 15.32 -48.76 -13.90
C TRP A 405 13.88 -48.29 -13.71
N LYS A 406 13.42 -47.42 -14.56
CA LYS A 406 12.05 -46.97 -14.66
C LYS A 406 11.58 -47.12 -16.09
N ALA A 407 10.40 -47.69 -16.28
CA ALA A 407 9.82 -47.76 -17.62
C ALA A 407 9.69 -46.37 -18.22
N PRO A 408 9.93 -46.20 -19.52
CA PRO A 408 9.74 -44.94 -20.20
C PRO A 408 8.30 -44.46 -20.08
N MET A 409 8.11 -43.15 -20.07
CA MET A 409 6.78 -42.55 -20.06
C MET A 409 6.21 -42.51 -21.48
N ILE A 410 5.01 -43.09 -21.65
CA ILE A 410 4.25 -43.06 -22.88
C ILE A 410 2.95 -42.26 -22.70
N ASP A 411 2.38 -41.76 -23.79
CA ASP A 411 1.08 -41.15 -23.74
C ASP A 411 0.03 -42.14 -23.27
N ASN A 412 -0.78 -41.74 -22.31
CA ASN A 412 -1.79 -42.59 -21.73
C ASN A 412 -2.97 -42.79 -22.70
N PRO A 413 -3.21 -43.99 -23.25
CA PRO A 413 -4.32 -44.21 -24.16
C PRO A 413 -5.70 -44.04 -23.50
N ASN A 414 -5.77 -44.07 -22.15
CA ASN A 414 -6.99 -43.89 -21.38
C ASN A 414 -7.14 -42.47 -20.84
N TYR A 415 -6.28 -41.53 -21.26
CA TYR A 415 -6.38 -40.13 -20.84
C TYR A 415 -7.67 -39.51 -21.33
N GLN A 416 -8.50 -39.03 -20.41
CA GLN A 416 -9.79 -38.41 -20.70
C GLN A 416 -9.81 -36.90 -20.42
N GLY A 417 -8.66 -36.31 -20.05
CA GLY A 417 -8.56 -34.93 -19.63
C GLY A 417 -8.85 -34.72 -18.15
N VAL A 418 -8.70 -33.50 -17.69
CA VAL A 418 -9.05 -33.13 -16.32
C VAL A 418 -10.57 -33.12 -16.19
N TRP A 419 -11.10 -33.96 -15.29
CA TRP A 419 -12.53 -34.05 -15.06
C TRP A 419 -13.06 -32.75 -14.44
N LYS A 420 -14.26 -32.38 -14.88
CA LYS A 420 -15.01 -31.28 -14.28
C LYS A 420 -16.48 -31.68 -14.19
N PRO A 421 -17.18 -31.32 -13.10
CA PRO A 421 -18.60 -31.55 -13.00
C PRO A 421 -19.35 -30.92 -14.20
N ARG A 422 -20.42 -31.52 -14.63
CA ARG A 422 -21.32 -30.90 -15.61
C ARG A 422 -21.92 -29.64 -15.02
N LYS A 423 -22.22 -28.67 -15.87
CA LYS A 423 -22.92 -27.47 -15.47
C LYS A 423 -24.42 -27.69 -15.51
N ILE A 424 -25.11 -27.23 -14.47
CA ILE A 424 -26.57 -27.22 -14.34
C ILE A 424 -27.05 -25.79 -14.12
N ALA A 425 -28.32 -25.55 -14.44
CA ALA A 425 -28.94 -24.26 -14.13
C ALA A 425 -28.94 -24.02 -12.61
N ASN A 426 -28.47 -22.86 -12.19
CA ASN A 426 -28.42 -22.50 -10.79
C ASN A 426 -29.83 -22.25 -10.22
N PRO A 427 -30.33 -23.05 -9.28
CA PRO A 427 -31.66 -22.85 -8.69
C PRO A 427 -31.76 -21.53 -7.89
N ALA A 428 -30.64 -21.01 -7.39
CA ALA A 428 -30.58 -19.72 -6.69
C ALA A 428 -30.45 -18.52 -7.63
N PHE A 429 -30.32 -18.74 -8.95
CA PHE A 429 -30.16 -17.65 -9.91
C PHE A 429 -31.32 -16.67 -9.88
N PHE A 430 -30.98 -15.40 -9.83
CA PHE A 430 -31.84 -14.25 -10.08
C PHE A 430 -31.06 -13.19 -10.85
N GLU A 431 -31.76 -12.23 -11.42
CA GLU A 431 -31.17 -11.07 -12.08
C GLU A 431 -31.75 -9.80 -11.48
N ASP A 432 -30.89 -8.99 -10.84
CA ASP A 432 -31.18 -7.63 -10.41
C ASP A 432 -30.26 -6.67 -11.19
N LEU A 433 -30.85 -5.85 -12.06
CA LEU A 433 -30.15 -4.84 -12.86
C LEU A 433 -30.12 -3.46 -12.18
N HIS A 434 -30.80 -3.31 -11.06
CA HIS A 434 -30.97 -2.04 -10.36
C HIS A 434 -30.61 -2.11 -8.88
N PRO A 435 -29.42 -2.64 -8.51
CA PRO A 435 -29.00 -2.75 -7.11
C PRO A 435 -28.87 -1.39 -6.41
N PHE A 436 -28.82 -0.27 -7.12
CA PHE A 436 -28.93 1.07 -6.57
C PHE A 436 -30.22 1.26 -5.75
N ARG A 437 -31.30 0.55 -6.07
CA ARG A 437 -32.59 0.66 -5.36
C ARG A 437 -32.58 -0.10 -4.04
N MET A 438 -31.72 0.38 -3.14
CA MET A 438 -31.55 -0.19 -1.80
C MET A 438 -32.72 0.12 -0.87
N THR A 439 -32.72 -0.51 0.31
CA THR A 439 -33.63 -0.16 1.40
C THR A 439 -33.40 1.30 1.80
N PRO A 440 -34.47 2.13 1.92
CA PRO A 440 -34.34 3.49 2.43
C PRO A 440 -33.69 3.51 3.80
N PHE A 441 -32.99 4.60 4.11
CA PHE A 441 -32.43 4.83 5.46
C PHE A 441 -32.89 6.18 5.99
N ASN A 442 -32.92 6.32 7.34
CA ASN A 442 -33.42 7.53 7.99
C ASN A 442 -32.57 7.99 9.18
N ALA A 443 -31.47 7.33 9.45
CA ALA A 443 -30.51 7.75 10.47
C ALA A 443 -29.08 7.45 10.03
N VAL A 444 -28.12 8.19 10.60
CA VAL A 444 -26.68 7.93 10.49
C VAL A 444 -26.14 7.55 11.87
N GLY A 445 -25.19 6.63 11.93
CA GLY A 445 -24.60 6.19 13.19
C GLY A 445 -23.14 5.83 13.05
N LEU A 446 -22.45 5.96 14.16
CA LEU A 446 -21.09 5.48 14.39
C LEU A 446 -21.19 4.36 15.42
N GLU A 447 -20.95 3.11 15.00
CA GLU A 447 -20.82 1.97 15.90
C GLU A 447 -19.44 1.39 15.68
N LEU A 448 -18.56 1.64 16.64
CA LEU A 448 -17.11 1.49 16.49
C LEU A 448 -16.50 0.81 17.71
N TRP A 449 -15.53 -0.05 17.46
CA TRP A 449 -14.60 -0.49 18.47
C TRP A 449 -13.21 0.01 18.10
N SER A 450 -12.43 0.51 19.06
CA SER A 450 -11.10 1.05 18.77
C SER A 450 -10.13 0.84 19.93
N MET A 451 -8.90 0.42 19.58
CA MET A 451 -7.75 0.42 20.50
C MET A 451 -7.12 1.80 20.62
N SER A 452 -7.44 2.70 19.71
CA SER A 452 -6.94 4.08 19.70
C SER A 452 -7.98 5.04 20.24
N SER A 453 -7.55 6.16 20.83
CA SER A 453 -8.40 7.26 21.28
C SER A 453 -8.16 8.51 20.44
N ASP A 454 -8.92 9.55 20.71
CA ASP A 454 -8.80 10.86 20.07
C ASP A 454 -9.00 10.82 18.56
N ILE A 455 -9.91 9.96 18.10
CA ILE A 455 -10.37 9.97 16.70
C ILE A 455 -11.41 11.08 16.59
N PHE A 456 -11.13 12.06 15.77
CA PHE A 456 -11.93 13.25 15.56
C PHE A 456 -12.78 13.09 14.30
N PHE A 457 -14.08 13.38 14.40
CA PHE A 457 -15.06 13.34 13.32
C PHE A 457 -15.71 14.70 13.19
N ASP A 458 -15.95 15.15 11.95
CA ASP A 458 -16.58 16.43 11.72
C ASP A 458 -17.30 16.52 10.36
N ASN A 459 -18.04 17.59 10.19
CA ASN A 459 -18.64 18.02 8.93
C ASN A 459 -19.40 16.94 8.18
N PHE A 460 -20.27 16.19 8.90
CA PHE A 460 -21.14 15.18 8.29
C PHE A 460 -22.16 15.82 7.39
N PHE A 461 -22.25 15.31 6.16
CA PHE A 461 -23.17 15.81 5.17
C PHE A 461 -23.74 14.70 4.30
N ILE A 462 -25.08 14.66 4.17
CA ILE A 462 -25.79 13.72 3.31
C ILE A 462 -26.71 14.51 2.38
N THR A 463 -26.49 14.40 1.09
CA THR A 463 -27.22 15.13 0.04
C THR A 463 -27.43 14.27 -1.19
N ASN A 464 -28.25 14.76 -2.11
CA ASN A 464 -28.44 14.20 -3.46
C ASN A 464 -27.91 15.15 -4.56
N GLU A 465 -27.14 16.18 -4.18
CA GLU A 465 -26.63 17.21 -5.10
C GLU A 465 -25.12 17.39 -4.94
N ARG A 466 -24.33 17.02 -5.94
CA ARG A 466 -22.85 17.04 -5.91
C ARG A 466 -22.31 18.45 -5.58
N HIS A 467 -22.84 19.48 -6.24
CA HIS A 467 -22.36 20.85 -6.00
C HIS A 467 -22.59 21.35 -4.58
N THR A 468 -23.65 20.85 -3.91
CA THR A 468 -23.93 21.17 -2.51
C THR A 468 -22.93 20.51 -1.59
N ALA A 469 -22.58 19.24 -1.86
CA ALA A 469 -21.52 18.53 -1.15
C ALA A 469 -20.14 19.19 -1.35
N ASP A 470 -19.80 19.55 -2.58
CA ASP A 470 -18.52 20.22 -2.89
C ASP A 470 -18.40 21.57 -2.18
N ARG A 471 -19.51 22.31 -2.05
CA ARG A 471 -19.52 23.58 -1.30
C ARG A 471 -19.30 23.34 0.19
N TRP A 472 -20.06 22.42 0.79
CA TRP A 472 -19.89 22.03 2.19
C TRP A 472 -18.45 21.61 2.49
N ALA A 473 -17.85 20.79 1.62
CA ALA A 473 -16.45 20.39 1.69
C ALA A 473 -15.49 21.58 1.69
N ASN A 474 -15.71 22.55 0.80
CA ASN A 474 -14.83 23.72 0.69
C ASN A 474 -14.98 24.67 1.88
N ASP A 475 -16.20 24.82 2.42
CA ASP A 475 -16.49 25.68 3.56
C ASP A 475 -16.01 25.08 4.90
N GLY A 476 -15.91 23.74 5.01
CA GLY A 476 -15.37 22.99 6.17
C GLY A 476 -13.92 22.57 5.94
N TRP A 477 -13.72 21.37 5.40
CA TRP A 477 -12.41 20.75 5.18
C TRP A 477 -11.45 21.63 4.36
N GLY A 478 -11.94 22.32 3.34
CA GLY A 478 -11.12 23.23 2.52
C GLY A 478 -10.46 24.32 3.35
N LEU A 479 -11.17 24.90 4.33
CA LEU A 479 -10.60 25.88 5.27
C LEU A 479 -9.56 25.26 6.19
N LYS A 480 -9.81 24.04 6.72
CA LYS A 480 -8.86 23.29 7.55
C LYS A 480 -7.56 23.03 6.80
N LYS A 481 -7.66 22.49 5.60
CA LYS A 481 -6.51 22.23 4.72
C LYS A 481 -5.72 23.51 4.38
N ALA A 482 -6.42 24.61 4.11
CA ALA A 482 -5.79 25.91 3.84
C ALA A 482 -5.06 26.45 5.08
N ALA A 483 -5.65 26.29 6.27
CA ALA A 483 -5.05 26.70 7.53
C ALA A 483 -3.84 25.84 7.92
N GLU A 484 -3.93 24.53 7.72
CA GLU A 484 -2.82 23.59 7.90
C GLU A 484 -1.66 23.92 6.95
N GLY A 485 -1.94 24.09 5.66
CA GLY A 485 -0.93 24.45 4.67
C GLY A 485 -0.28 25.83 4.91
N ALA A 486 -1.05 26.79 5.48
CA ALA A 486 -0.50 28.08 5.88
C ALA A 486 0.37 28.00 7.15
N ALA A 487 0.11 27.03 8.02
CA ALA A 487 0.88 26.78 9.24
C ALA A 487 2.12 25.92 9.00
N GLU A 488 2.17 25.17 7.91
CA GLU A 488 3.35 24.38 7.55
C GLU A 488 4.55 25.30 7.28
N PRO A 489 5.71 25.00 7.87
CA PRO A 489 6.91 25.77 7.59
C PRO A 489 7.22 25.68 6.09
N GLY A 490 7.40 26.83 5.44
CA GLY A 490 7.74 26.86 4.02
C GLY A 490 8.96 25.98 3.71
N LEU A 491 9.10 25.53 2.47
CA LEU A 491 10.14 24.60 2.01
C LEU A 491 11.54 24.98 2.49
N VAL A 492 11.86 26.27 2.52
CA VAL A 492 13.16 26.79 2.98
C VAL A 492 13.35 26.55 4.48
N ASN A 493 12.31 26.73 5.29
CA ASN A 493 12.37 26.46 6.72
C ASN A 493 12.46 24.96 7.01
N GLN A 494 11.71 24.13 6.26
CA GLN A 494 11.83 22.67 6.37
C GLN A 494 13.25 22.20 6.02
N MET A 495 13.85 22.75 4.95
CA MET A 495 15.25 22.47 4.59
C MET A 495 16.23 22.94 5.64
N MET A 496 15.99 24.09 6.28
CA MET A 496 16.83 24.59 7.37
C MET A 496 16.73 23.70 8.60
N THR A 497 15.51 23.36 9.04
CA THR A 497 15.30 22.47 10.19
C THR A 497 15.94 21.10 9.95
N ALA A 498 15.72 20.50 8.78
CA ALA A 498 16.36 19.24 8.43
C ALA A 498 17.89 19.33 8.40
N ALA A 499 18.44 20.48 7.99
CA ALA A 499 19.89 20.70 7.99
C ALA A 499 20.46 20.98 9.39
N ASP A 500 19.67 21.53 10.31
CA ASP A 500 20.05 21.71 11.72
C ASP A 500 20.05 20.36 12.46
N GLU A 501 19.08 19.50 12.19
CA GLU A 501 19.03 18.12 12.71
C GLU A 501 20.14 17.25 12.11
N ARG A 502 20.47 17.45 10.83
CA ARG A 502 21.45 16.66 10.07
C ARG A 502 22.42 17.59 9.34
N PRO A 503 23.47 18.10 10.01
CA PRO A 503 24.36 19.13 9.45
C PRO A 503 25.04 18.79 8.12
N TRP A 504 25.15 17.50 7.78
CA TRP A 504 25.69 17.07 6.49
C TRP A 504 24.79 17.44 5.28
N LEU A 505 23.50 17.68 5.51
CA LEU A 505 22.56 18.13 4.45
C LEU A 505 22.95 19.49 3.86
N TRP A 506 23.60 20.37 4.63
CA TRP A 506 24.13 21.63 4.11
C TRP A 506 25.11 21.39 2.95
N VAL A 507 25.93 20.34 3.03
CA VAL A 507 26.85 19.98 1.94
C VAL A 507 26.08 19.57 0.69
N VAL A 508 24.99 18.82 0.85
CA VAL A 508 24.12 18.39 -0.26
C VAL A 508 23.46 19.61 -0.91
N TYR A 509 22.88 20.51 -0.11
CA TYR A 509 22.22 21.72 -0.61
C TYR A 509 23.18 22.62 -1.36
N VAL A 510 24.39 22.84 -0.82
CA VAL A 510 25.43 23.64 -1.48
C VAL A 510 25.88 22.96 -2.80
N LEU A 511 26.07 21.65 -2.81
CA LEU A 511 26.44 20.92 -4.02
C LEU A 511 25.35 20.95 -5.09
N THR A 512 24.09 20.85 -4.68
CA THR A 512 22.92 20.90 -5.60
C THR A 512 22.84 22.23 -6.36
N VAL A 513 23.23 23.32 -5.72
CA VAL A 513 23.26 24.66 -6.31
C VAL A 513 24.59 24.93 -7.01
N ALA A 514 25.72 24.57 -6.38
CA ALA A 514 27.05 24.88 -6.91
C ALA A 514 27.40 24.12 -8.18
N VAL A 515 27.04 22.83 -8.26
CA VAL A 515 27.39 21.99 -9.44
C VAL A 515 26.72 22.50 -10.73
N PRO A 516 25.41 22.79 -10.78
CA PRO A 516 24.78 23.39 -11.97
C PRO A 516 25.39 24.75 -12.32
N LEU A 517 25.67 25.60 -11.33
CA LEU A 517 26.30 26.90 -11.54
C LEU A 517 27.69 26.78 -12.15
N VAL A 518 28.53 25.89 -11.63
CA VAL A 518 29.88 25.60 -12.19
C VAL A 518 29.75 25.08 -13.61
N LEU A 519 28.81 24.17 -13.87
CA LEU A 519 28.57 23.65 -15.23
C LEU A 519 28.14 24.75 -16.19
N ILE A 520 27.24 25.64 -15.76
CA ILE A 520 26.83 26.81 -16.57
C ILE A 520 28.03 27.72 -16.84
N ILE A 521 28.85 28.03 -15.85
CA ILE A 521 30.05 28.86 -16.00
C ILE A 521 31.06 28.20 -16.97
N VAL A 522 31.33 26.90 -16.78
CA VAL A 522 32.28 26.16 -17.61
C VAL A 522 31.80 26.06 -19.06
N PHE A 523 30.50 25.79 -19.27
CA PHE A 523 29.97 25.56 -20.63
C PHE A 523 29.52 26.84 -21.33
N CYS A 524 29.05 27.86 -20.59
CA CYS A 524 28.54 29.10 -21.18
C CYS A 524 29.58 30.23 -21.19
N CYS A 525 30.48 30.30 -20.16
CA CYS A 525 31.43 31.39 -20.02
C CYS A 525 32.86 31.09 -20.54
N THR A 526 33.25 29.81 -20.71
CA THR A 526 34.50 29.46 -21.37
C THR A 526 34.34 29.44 -22.88
N GLY A 527 33.91 30.52 -23.46
CA GLY A 527 34.07 30.76 -24.90
C GLY A 527 35.54 30.79 -25.21
N LYS A 528 36.03 29.82 -25.98
CA LYS A 528 37.39 29.83 -26.56
C LYS A 528 37.62 31.13 -27.26
N LYS A 529 38.48 31.99 -26.70
CA LYS A 529 39.17 33.00 -27.47
C LYS A 529 40.04 32.29 -28.51
N THR A 530 39.57 32.13 -29.72
CA THR A 530 40.40 31.84 -30.85
C THR A 530 41.37 33.00 -31.00
N ALA A 531 42.63 32.73 -30.68
CA ALA A 531 43.72 33.65 -31.00
C ALA A 531 43.75 33.80 -32.51
N ALA A 532 43.54 35.01 -32.99
CA ALA A 532 43.73 35.41 -34.36
C ALA A 532 45.25 35.36 -34.64
N ASN A 533 45.68 34.36 -35.36
CA ASN A 533 47.00 34.35 -35.97
C ASN A 533 47.00 35.35 -37.13
N ALA A 534 47.75 36.45 -36.93
CA ALA A 534 48.16 37.33 -37.98
C ALA A 534 49.20 36.60 -38.86
N ALA A 535 48.86 36.29 -40.10
CA ALA A 535 49.84 36.04 -41.14
C ALA A 535 49.25 36.34 -42.51
N ASP A 536 49.88 37.30 -43.15
CA ASP A 536 50.13 37.51 -44.58
C ASP A 536 48.98 37.95 -45.48
N TYR A 537 49.04 39.24 -45.74
CA TYR A 537 48.57 39.91 -46.96
C TYR A 537 49.35 39.42 -48.16
N LYS A 538 48.69 38.81 -49.15
CA LYS A 538 49.16 38.81 -50.52
C LYS A 538 48.06 39.25 -51.46
N LYS A 539 48.20 40.50 -51.98
CA LYS A 539 47.41 41.06 -53.07
C LYS A 539 47.57 40.18 -54.29
N THR A 540 46.47 39.88 -54.96
CA THR A 540 46.46 39.70 -56.43
C THR A 540 45.12 40.25 -56.91
N ASP A 541 45.25 41.24 -57.77
CA ASP A 541 44.20 41.86 -58.58
C ASP A 541 43.82 40.90 -59.69
N GLU A 542 42.55 40.67 -59.92
CA GLU A 542 41.91 40.47 -61.22
C GLU A 542 40.39 40.47 -61.11
N PRO A 543 39.65 40.83 -62.21
CA PRO A 543 38.43 41.62 -62.08
C PRO A 543 37.14 40.81 -62.18
N GLN A 544 36.04 41.43 -61.65
CA GLN A 544 34.62 41.03 -61.76
C GLN A 544 34.15 40.82 -63.23
N PRO A 545 33.05 40.09 -63.41
CA PRO A 545 31.92 40.75 -64.05
C PRO A 545 30.61 40.62 -63.21
N ASP A 546 29.91 41.75 -63.27
CA ASP A 546 28.54 41.99 -62.91
C ASP A 546 27.55 40.98 -63.48
N VAL A 547 26.45 40.74 -62.77
CA VAL A 547 25.09 40.78 -63.29
C VAL A 547 24.05 40.63 -62.15
N LYS A 548 23.36 41.73 -61.90
CA LYS A 548 21.89 42.02 -61.72
C LYS A 548 21.10 41.39 -60.59
N GLU A 549 20.60 42.37 -59.83
CA GLU A 549 19.33 42.42 -59.11
C GLU A 549 18.14 41.92 -59.93
N GLU A 550 17.21 41.27 -59.26
CA GLU A 550 15.77 41.49 -59.41
C GLU A 550 15.05 41.14 -58.10
N GLU A 551 14.47 42.20 -57.61
CA GLU A 551 13.35 42.34 -56.70
C GLU A 551 12.21 41.38 -56.99
N VAL A 552 11.39 41.06 -55.96
CA VAL A 552 9.96 41.40 -55.85
C VAL A 552 9.34 40.63 -54.70
N VAL A 553 9.07 41.27 -53.56
CA VAL A 553 7.78 41.68 -52.97
C VAL A 553 6.80 40.55 -52.52
N GLU A 554 6.61 40.54 -51.18
CA GLU A 554 5.36 40.59 -50.44
C GLU A 554 4.10 39.87 -51.00
N LYS A 555 3.48 39.01 -50.23
CA LYS A 555 2.15 39.30 -49.63
C LYS A 555 1.65 38.18 -48.71
N ALA A 556 1.08 38.71 -47.68
CA ALA A 556 0.31 38.12 -46.59
C ALA A 556 -1.09 37.60 -47.02
N GLU A 557 -1.75 37.04 -46.03
CA GLU A 557 -3.21 36.79 -45.84
C GLU A 557 -3.79 35.49 -46.39
N ALA A 558 -4.22 34.69 -45.45
CA ALA A 558 -5.53 34.61 -44.76
C ALA A 558 -6.57 33.72 -45.45
N ASP A 559 -7.21 33.00 -44.60
CA ASP A 559 -8.62 32.62 -44.55
C ASP A 559 -9.05 31.18 -44.92
N GLN A 560 -9.48 30.52 -43.87
CA GLN A 560 -10.82 29.98 -43.57
C GLN A 560 -11.47 28.89 -44.47
N VAL A 561 -11.81 27.78 -43.73
CA VAL A 561 -13.19 27.21 -43.61
C VAL A 561 -13.72 26.22 -44.65
N LYS A 562 -14.26 25.17 -44.03
CA LYS A 562 -15.37 24.25 -44.38
C LYS A 562 -15.02 22.85 -44.88
N GLU A 563 -15.40 21.88 -44.02
CA GLU A 563 -16.63 21.05 -44.03
C GLU A 563 -16.86 20.23 -45.32
N GLU A 564 -16.96 18.97 -45.23
CA GLU A 564 -18.13 18.10 -45.12
C GLU A 564 -17.85 16.65 -45.55
N LYS A 565 -18.32 15.72 -44.73
CA LYS A 565 -19.01 14.45 -44.97
C LYS A 565 -18.62 13.58 -46.19
N SER A 566 -18.41 12.32 -45.92
CA SER A 566 -19.34 11.21 -46.10
C SER A 566 -18.67 9.84 -46.13
N GLN A 567 -19.24 8.92 -45.37
CA GLN A 567 -19.20 7.46 -45.58
C GLN A 567 -20.03 7.13 -46.85
N PRO A 568 -20.08 5.89 -47.41
CA PRO A 568 -19.81 4.59 -46.79
C PRO A 568 -19.26 3.46 -47.72
N ALA A 569 -19.07 2.30 -47.07
CA ALA A 569 -19.39 0.93 -47.56
C ALA A 569 -18.35 0.11 -48.33
N ALA A 570 -18.00 -0.97 -47.64
CA ALA A 570 -18.20 -2.39 -48.02
C ALA A 570 -17.15 -3.11 -48.89
N GLU A 571 -16.83 -4.23 -48.31
CA GLU A 571 -16.69 -5.59 -48.82
C GLU A 571 -15.32 -6.16 -49.15
N LYS A 572 -15.05 -7.17 -48.34
CA LYS A 572 -14.64 -8.57 -48.64
C LYS A 572 -13.21 -8.95 -49.00
N ASN A 573 -12.83 -9.88 -48.18
CA ASN A 573 -12.15 -11.18 -48.41
C ASN A 573 -10.63 -11.26 -48.46
N SER A 574 -10.19 -12.01 -47.54
CA SER A 574 -9.58 -13.37 -47.59
C SER A 574 -8.05 -13.46 -47.60
N ASP A 575 -7.66 -14.36 -46.76
CA ASP A 575 -6.59 -15.35 -46.79
C ASP A 575 -5.22 -14.99 -46.18
N ALA A 576 -5.01 -15.62 -45.04
CA ALA A 576 -4.07 -16.70 -44.76
C ALA A 576 -2.58 -16.35 -44.46
N GLU A 577 -2.14 -17.01 -43.37
CA GLU A 577 -0.77 -17.46 -43.05
C GLU A 577 0.21 -16.43 -42.48
N ASP A 578 0.70 -16.53 -41.30
CA ASP A 578 1.69 -17.44 -40.74
C ASP A 578 2.15 -16.94 -39.35
N SER A 579 2.26 -17.84 -38.41
CA SER A 579 2.83 -17.63 -37.09
C SER A 579 4.36 -17.59 -37.16
N PRO A 580 5.08 -17.06 -36.16
CA PRO A 580 5.63 -17.98 -35.18
C PRO A 580 5.55 -17.55 -33.71
N ALA A 581 5.55 -18.60 -32.89
CA ALA A 581 5.55 -18.64 -31.45
C ALA A 581 6.80 -17.99 -30.81
N GLU A 582 6.61 -17.30 -29.70
CA GLU A 582 7.64 -17.05 -28.69
C GLU A 582 7.36 -17.87 -27.43
N GLU A 583 8.38 -18.65 -27.06
CA GLU A 583 8.46 -19.45 -25.85
C GLU A 583 8.56 -18.54 -24.62
N VAL A 584 7.69 -18.76 -23.65
CA VAL A 584 7.83 -18.23 -22.30
C VAL A 584 8.25 -19.35 -21.38
N ASN A 585 9.43 -19.24 -20.80
CA ASN A 585 9.95 -20.06 -19.72
C ASN A 585 9.17 -19.80 -18.45
N GLU A 586 8.55 -20.83 -17.91
CA GLU A 586 8.06 -20.88 -16.52
C GLU A 586 9.14 -21.54 -15.65
N GLU A 587 9.64 -20.78 -14.69
CA GLU A 587 10.45 -21.30 -13.57
C GLU A 587 9.48 -21.80 -12.51
N GLU A 588 9.56 -23.09 -12.20
CA GLU A 588 8.85 -23.75 -11.09
C GLU A 588 9.59 -23.44 -9.79
N GLU A 589 8.92 -22.75 -8.84
CA GLU A 589 9.33 -22.68 -7.44
C GLU A 589 8.68 -23.85 -6.67
N ASP A 590 9.52 -24.70 -6.10
CA ASP A 590 9.16 -25.79 -5.19
C ASP A 590 8.77 -25.21 -3.82
N GLU A 591 7.50 -25.26 -3.44
CA GLU A 591 7.05 -25.09 -2.06
C GLU A 591 7.08 -26.40 -1.30
N GLU A 592 7.90 -26.48 -0.26
CA GLU A 592 7.93 -27.55 0.74
C GLU A 592 6.69 -27.45 1.65
N GLU A 593 5.78 -28.41 1.58
CA GLU A 593 4.71 -28.63 2.56
C GLU A 593 5.29 -29.27 3.85
N GLU A 594 5.33 -28.50 4.94
CA GLU A 594 5.44 -29.06 6.29
C GLU A 594 4.07 -29.54 6.77
N GLY A 595 3.96 -30.85 6.97
CA GLY A 595 2.77 -31.50 7.52
C GLY A 595 2.61 -31.18 9.01
N LEU A 596 1.44 -30.70 9.38
CA LEU A 596 0.95 -30.66 10.76
C LEU A 596 0.09 -31.91 11.01
N GLU A 597 0.51 -32.70 11.97
CA GLU A 597 -0.25 -33.83 12.52
C GLU A 597 -1.41 -33.27 13.36
N GLU A 598 -2.65 -33.61 12.99
CA GLU A 598 -3.83 -33.39 13.82
C GLU A 598 -3.93 -34.55 14.84
N GLU A 599 -3.83 -34.24 16.13
CA GLU A 599 -4.22 -35.12 17.22
C GLU A 599 -5.75 -35.09 17.36
N GLU A 600 -6.39 -36.22 17.10
CA GLU A 600 -7.79 -36.48 17.41
C GLU A 600 -7.96 -36.63 18.94
N GLU A 601 -8.64 -35.71 19.59
CA GLU A 601 -9.18 -35.89 20.94
C GLU A 601 -10.52 -36.61 20.86
N GLU A 602 -10.55 -37.83 21.42
CA GLU A 602 -11.76 -38.64 21.65
C GLU A 602 -12.65 -37.94 22.72
N GLU A 603 -13.84 -37.54 22.31
CA GLU A 603 -14.92 -37.09 23.21
C GLU A 603 -15.59 -38.30 23.87
N VAL A 604 -15.32 -38.49 25.17
CA VAL A 604 -16.01 -39.49 26.01
C VAL A 604 -17.33 -38.88 26.52
N THR A 605 -18.42 -39.33 25.95
CA THR A 605 -19.77 -39.06 26.47
C THR A 605 -20.07 -39.92 27.69
N GLU A 606 -20.13 -39.31 28.87
CA GLU A 606 -20.65 -39.95 30.07
C GLU A 606 -22.11 -39.52 30.32
N GLU A 607 -22.99 -40.50 30.12
CA GLU A 607 -24.41 -40.48 30.39
C GLU A 607 -24.64 -40.60 31.93
N VAL A 608 -25.07 -39.58 32.62
CA VAL A 608 -25.57 -39.69 34.02
C VAL A 608 -27.07 -39.55 34.04
N ARG A 609 -27.70 -40.69 34.26
CA ARG A 609 -29.11 -40.85 34.62
C ARG A 609 -29.32 -40.60 36.13
N GLY A 610 -30.31 -39.81 36.47
CA GLY A 610 -31.18 -40.12 37.64
C GLY A 610 -31.02 -39.27 38.90
N GLN A 611 -31.81 -38.39 39.14
CA GLN A 611 -32.94 -38.28 40.13
C GLN A 611 -33.45 -36.86 40.21
#